data_a5784a8947e707d2a16f1595291c798b
#
_entry.id   a5784a8947e707d2a16f1595291c798b
#
_cell.length_a   1.000
_cell.length_b   1.000
_cell.length_c   1.000
_cell.angle_alpha   90.00
_cell.angle_beta   90.00
_cell.angle_gamma   90.00
#
_symmetry.space_group_name_H-M   'P 1'
#
loop_
_entity.id
_entity.type
_entity.pdbx_description
1 polymer ?
#
loop_
_entity_poly.entity_id
_entity_poly.type
_entity_poly.pdbx_seq_one_letter_code
_entity_poly.pdbx_strand_id
1 'polypeptide(L)'
;MDPWKTISTQDDLEALYEEYFGFHDSCIVAVNYQSGAGVDRKGTLYCPGAGGHRMSVIFQSQMAKRSLELYFIGVRQVHLIGWEYNYSCNICEAYLSFVEGLLPGEPGKQIVWSNYSAFDPHKIDNAVHEPADTYIIANELRWRYVE
;
A
#
# COMPACT_ATOMS: atom_id res chain seq x y z
N MET A 1 -10.92 -12.80 13.08
CA MET A 1 -10.57 -11.65 12.22
C MET A 1 -11.09 -10.37 12.84
N ASP A 2 -10.23 -9.40 13.02
CA ASP A 2 -10.61 -8.16 13.67
C ASP A 2 -11.45 -7.26 12.75
N PRO A 3 -12.24 -6.34 13.30
CA PRO A 3 -12.92 -5.35 12.49
C PRO A 3 -11.91 -4.40 11.83
N TRP A 4 -12.32 -3.80 10.72
CA TRP A 4 -11.50 -2.82 10.02
C TRP A 4 -11.33 -1.54 10.86
N LYS A 5 -10.11 -1.01 10.84
CA LYS A 5 -9.78 0.31 11.39
C LYS A 5 -9.44 1.24 10.25
N THR A 6 -10.11 2.37 10.17
CA THR A 6 -9.91 3.34 9.10
C THR A 6 -8.81 4.33 9.49
N ILE A 7 -7.93 4.63 8.55
CA ILE A 7 -6.90 5.66 8.70
C ILE A 7 -7.43 6.96 8.11
N SER A 8 -7.84 7.88 8.97
CA SER A 8 -8.39 9.18 8.55
C SER A 8 -7.52 10.36 8.97
N THR A 9 -6.77 10.22 10.05
CA THR A 9 -5.96 11.29 10.63
C THR A 9 -4.50 10.87 10.74
N GLN A 10 -3.65 11.86 10.99
CA GLN A 10 -2.23 11.59 11.25
C GLN A 10 -2.06 10.71 12.49
N ASP A 11 -2.90 10.89 13.52
CA ASP A 11 -2.84 10.06 14.72
C ASP A 11 -3.19 8.60 14.41
N ASP A 12 -4.18 8.36 13.57
CA ASP A 12 -4.54 7.00 13.14
C ASP A 12 -3.36 6.33 12.42
N LEU A 13 -2.69 7.09 11.57
CA LEU A 13 -1.55 6.59 10.82
C LEU A 13 -0.38 6.24 11.73
N GLU A 14 -0.08 7.13 12.68
CA GLU A 14 0.99 6.90 13.65
C GLU A 14 0.67 5.72 14.55
N ALA A 15 -0.59 5.55 14.94
CA ALA A 15 -1.03 4.41 15.74
C ALA A 15 -0.80 3.08 15.02
N LEU A 16 -1.12 3.00 13.73
CA LEU A 16 -0.83 1.82 12.92
C LEU A 16 0.67 1.58 12.82
N TYR A 17 1.43 2.62 12.53
CA TYR A 17 2.87 2.52 12.36
C TYR A 17 3.54 1.98 13.63
N GLU A 18 3.15 2.49 14.79
CA GLU A 18 3.66 2.01 16.09
C GLU A 18 3.17 0.59 16.41
N GLU A 19 1.91 0.32 16.15
CA GLU A 19 1.30 -0.99 16.44
C GLU A 19 2.02 -2.12 15.71
N TYR A 20 2.47 -1.87 14.48
CA TYR A 20 3.17 -2.87 13.68
C TYR A 20 4.69 -2.63 13.62
N PHE A 21 5.24 -1.99 14.64
CA PHE A 21 6.69 -1.80 14.82
C PHE A 21 7.39 -1.15 13.62
N GLY A 22 6.74 -0.17 12.97
CA GLY A 22 7.28 0.47 11.77
C GLY A 22 7.47 -0.50 10.60
N PHE A 23 6.77 -1.64 10.61
CA PHE A 23 6.94 -2.74 9.66
C PHE A 23 8.32 -3.38 9.70
N HIS A 24 9.08 -3.12 10.77
CA HIS A 24 10.42 -3.68 10.96
C HIS A 24 10.38 -5.20 11.06
N ASP A 25 11.29 -5.86 10.37
CA ASP A 25 11.38 -7.33 10.32
C ASP A 25 10.10 -7.99 9.85
N SER A 26 9.42 -7.35 8.92
CA SER A 26 8.23 -7.89 8.26
C SER A 26 8.47 -8.12 6.79
N CYS A 27 7.54 -8.82 6.17
CA CYS A 27 7.54 -9.03 4.73
C CYS A 27 6.11 -9.06 4.19
N ILE A 28 5.96 -8.74 2.93
CA ILE A 28 4.71 -8.91 2.20
C ILE A 28 4.61 -10.38 1.80
N VAL A 29 3.53 -11.05 2.19
CA VAL A 29 3.29 -12.45 1.84
C VAL A 29 2.25 -12.61 0.74
N ALA A 30 1.35 -11.65 0.56
CA ALA A 30 0.32 -11.73 -0.47
C ALA A 30 -0.17 -10.35 -0.85
N VAL A 31 -0.53 -10.19 -2.12
CA VAL A 31 -1.15 -8.98 -2.67
C VAL A 31 -2.32 -9.41 -3.53
N ASN A 32 -3.47 -8.74 -3.36
CA ASN A 32 -4.63 -8.94 -4.21
C ASN A 32 -5.11 -7.57 -4.70
N TYR A 33 -4.91 -7.31 -5.98
CA TYR A 33 -5.36 -6.08 -6.63
C TYR A 33 -6.60 -6.36 -7.47
N GLN A 34 -7.61 -5.52 -7.31
CA GLN A 34 -8.84 -5.56 -8.10
C GLN A 34 -9.08 -4.17 -8.70
N SER A 35 -9.08 -4.11 -10.02
CA SER A 35 -9.31 -2.84 -10.72
C SER A 35 -10.77 -2.38 -10.65
N GLY A 36 -11.70 -3.30 -10.43
CA GLY A 36 -13.12 -3.05 -10.54
C GLY A 36 -13.62 -2.96 -11.98
N ALA A 37 -12.71 -2.95 -12.96
CA ALA A 37 -13.07 -2.94 -14.37
C ALA A 37 -13.54 -4.33 -14.83
N GLY A 38 -14.29 -4.37 -15.89
CA GLY A 38 -14.77 -5.63 -16.42
C GLY A 38 -15.53 -5.47 -17.72
N VAL A 39 -16.11 -6.58 -18.16
CA VAL A 39 -16.96 -6.63 -19.34
C VAL A 39 -18.31 -7.18 -18.90
N ASP A 40 -19.39 -6.48 -19.24
CA ASP A 40 -20.73 -6.92 -18.88
C ASP A 40 -21.25 -8.03 -19.81
N ARG A 41 -22.48 -8.49 -19.56
CA ARG A 41 -23.08 -9.58 -20.34
C ARG A 41 -23.29 -9.22 -21.81
N LYS A 42 -23.33 -7.94 -22.15
CA LYS A 42 -23.50 -7.46 -23.52
C LYS A 42 -22.15 -7.26 -24.23
N GLY A 43 -21.04 -7.55 -23.55
CA GLY A 43 -19.72 -7.35 -24.10
C GLY A 43 -19.22 -5.92 -24.01
N THR A 44 -19.83 -5.07 -23.19
CA THR A 44 -19.41 -3.70 -23.00
C THR A 44 -18.35 -3.61 -21.90
N LEU A 45 -17.21 -3.01 -22.21
CA LEU A 45 -16.17 -2.72 -21.26
C LEU A 45 -16.59 -1.58 -20.35
N TYR A 46 -16.45 -1.75 -19.05
CA TYR A 46 -16.69 -0.69 -18.08
C TYR A 46 -15.48 -0.47 -17.19
N CYS A 47 -15.26 0.79 -16.82
CA CYS A 47 -14.19 1.21 -15.92
C CYS A 47 -14.83 1.99 -14.76
N PRO A 48 -14.64 1.54 -13.52
CA PRO A 48 -15.16 2.29 -12.38
C PRO A 48 -14.34 3.55 -12.14
N GLY A 49 -14.88 4.45 -11.32
CA GLY A 49 -14.09 5.56 -10.78
C GLY A 49 -12.97 5.07 -9.85
N ALA A 50 -12.20 6.03 -9.35
CA ALA A 50 -11.02 5.73 -8.51
C ALA A 50 -11.35 4.80 -7.34
N GLY A 51 -12.52 4.94 -6.70
CA GLY A 51 -12.94 4.10 -5.58
C GLY A 51 -13.12 2.62 -5.90
N GLY A 52 -13.20 2.26 -7.18
CA GLY A 52 -13.29 0.87 -7.61
C GLY A 52 -11.96 0.11 -7.61
N HIS A 53 -10.86 0.84 -7.60
CA HIS A 53 -9.51 0.24 -7.58
C HIS A 53 -9.14 -0.09 -6.14
N ARG A 54 -8.98 -1.35 -5.84
CA ARG A 54 -8.75 -1.82 -4.46
C ARG A 54 -7.60 -2.80 -4.40
N MET A 55 -6.86 -2.76 -3.30
CA MET A 55 -5.75 -3.68 -3.10
C MET A 55 -5.61 -4.08 -1.64
N SER A 56 -5.54 -5.38 -1.40
CA SER A 56 -5.24 -5.96 -0.10
C SER A 56 -3.79 -6.43 -0.09
N VAL A 57 -3.07 -6.09 0.97
CA VAL A 57 -1.69 -6.50 1.17
C VAL A 57 -1.59 -7.17 2.53
N ILE A 58 -1.11 -8.40 2.54
CA ILE A 58 -0.93 -9.18 3.77
C ILE A 58 0.54 -9.20 4.15
N PHE A 59 0.80 -8.85 5.40
CA PHE A 59 2.13 -8.84 5.99
C PHE A 59 2.25 -9.88 7.08
N GLN A 60 3.44 -10.47 7.20
CA GLN A 60 3.85 -11.22 8.37
C GLN A 60 5.10 -10.59 8.96
N SER A 61 5.28 -10.73 10.27
CA SER A 61 6.37 -10.07 10.99
C SER A 61 6.99 -11.00 12.00
N GLN A 62 8.30 -10.88 12.18
CA GLN A 62 9.01 -11.54 13.27
C GLN A 62 8.67 -10.91 14.63
N MET A 63 8.25 -9.65 14.62
CA MET A 63 7.93 -8.88 15.84
C MET A 63 6.50 -9.09 16.30
N ALA A 64 5.57 -9.23 15.37
CA ALA A 64 4.14 -9.39 15.67
C ALA A 64 3.71 -10.83 15.41
N LYS A 65 2.87 -11.37 16.29
CA LYS A 65 2.40 -12.76 16.17
C LYS A 65 1.24 -12.95 15.21
N ARG A 66 0.65 -11.87 14.75
CA ARG A 66 -0.52 -11.89 13.89
C ARG A 66 -0.20 -11.28 12.53
N SER A 67 -0.81 -11.80 11.49
CA SER A 67 -0.72 -11.20 10.17
C SER A 67 -1.53 -9.91 10.11
N LEU A 68 -0.99 -8.93 9.39
CA LEU A 68 -1.63 -7.64 9.19
C LEU A 68 -2.15 -7.57 7.76
N GLU A 69 -3.37 -7.10 7.61
CA GLU A 69 -3.92 -6.77 6.30
C GLU A 69 -4.07 -5.26 6.17
N LEU A 70 -3.41 -4.69 5.16
CA LEU A 70 -3.66 -3.33 4.70
C LEU A 70 -4.62 -3.39 3.53
N TYR A 71 -5.68 -2.58 3.56
CA TYR A 71 -6.66 -2.50 2.50
C TYR A 71 -6.70 -1.09 1.94
N PHE A 72 -6.16 -0.94 0.73
CA PHE A 72 -6.10 0.32 0.02
C PHE A 72 -7.31 0.47 -0.88
N ILE A 73 -7.99 1.60 -0.77
CA ILE A 73 -9.17 1.93 -1.57
C ILE A 73 -8.85 3.16 -2.40
N GLY A 74 -9.22 3.12 -3.68
CA GLY A 74 -8.84 4.17 -4.61
C GLY A 74 -7.35 4.12 -4.91
N VAL A 75 -6.86 2.94 -5.28
CA VAL A 75 -5.44 2.76 -5.61
C VAL A 75 -5.12 3.56 -6.86
N ARG A 76 -4.12 4.44 -6.76
CA ARG A 76 -3.73 5.33 -7.84
C ARG A 76 -2.49 4.87 -8.56
N GLN A 77 -1.53 4.30 -7.84
CA GLN A 77 -0.29 3.81 -8.41
C GLN A 77 0.31 2.75 -7.52
N VAL A 78 0.86 1.71 -8.12
CA VAL A 78 1.51 0.61 -7.42
C VAL A 78 2.77 0.23 -8.17
N HIS A 79 3.83 0.01 -7.42
CA HIS A 79 5.06 -0.57 -7.92
C HIS A 79 5.48 -1.69 -6.98
N LEU A 80 5.53 -2.92 -7.47
CA LEU A 80 5.90 -4.08 -6.67
C LEU A 80 7.23 -4.64 -7.16
N ILE A 81 8.16 -4.80 -6.25
CA ILE A 81 9.43 -5.46 -6.52
C ILE A 81 9.43 -6.80 -5.82
N GLY A 82 9.63 -7.86 -6.57
CA GLY A 82 9.83 -9.19 -6.02
C GLY A 82 11.21 -9.27 -5.37
N TRP A 83 11.31 -10.03 -4.29
CA TRP A 83 12.62 -10.30 -3.71
C TRP A 83 13.40 -11.26 -4.60
N GLU A 84 14.71 -11.09 -4.64
CA GLU A 84 15.61 -11.94 -5.39
C GLU A 84 17.01 -11.88 -4.77
N TYR A 85 18.01 -12.39 -5.44
CA TYR A 85 19.36 -12.51 -4.90
C TYR A 85 19.88 -11.21 -4.26
N ASN A 86 19.61 -10.06 -4.87
CA ASN A 86 20.07 -8.77 -4.39
C ASN A 86 19.00 -7.99 -3.61
N TYR A 87 17.81 -8.58 -3.43
CA TYR A 87 16.69 -7.94 -2.75
C TYR A 87 16.08 -8.88 -1.75
N SER A 88 16.27 -8.58 -0.48
CA SER A 88 15.60 -9.30 0.58
C SER A 88 14.13 -8.93 0.65
N CYS A 89 13.28 -9.90 0.99
CA CYS A 89 11.89 -9.63 1.32
C CYS A 89 11.73 -8.89 2.65
N ASN A 90 12.78 -8.85 3.46
CA ASN A 90 12.75 -8.25 4.78
C ASN A 90 12.68 -6.73 4.69
N ILE A 91 11.70 -6.15 5.37
CA ILE A 91 11.55 -4.70 5.48
C ILE A 91 12.29 -4.25 6.75
N CYS A 92 13.24 -3.32 6.58
CA CYS A 92 13.94 -2.74 7.73
C CYS A 92 13.06 -1.72 8.43
N GLU A 93 12.44 -0.83 7.65
CA GLU A 93 11.53 0.17 8.17
C GLU A 93 10.73 0.75 7.01
N ALA A 94 9.42 0.85 7.16
CA ALA A 94 8.55 1.33 6.10
C ALA A 94 8.37 2.85 6.15
N TYR A 95 7.97 3.38 5.02
CA TYR A 95 7.42 4.72 4.88
C TYR A 95 5.90 4.62 4.89
N LEU A 96 5.25 5.45 5.69
CA LEU A 96 3.79 5.55 5.71
C LEU A 96 3.41 6.98 6.05
N SER A 97 2.78 7.68 5.11
CA SER A 97 2.46 9.09 5.29
C SER A 97 1.30 9.52 4.40
N PHE A 98 0.60 10.56 4.84
CA PHE A 98 -0.24 11.34 3.95
C PHE A 98 0.64 12.32 3.18
N VAL A 99 0.38 12.48 1.89
CA VAL A 99 1.10 13.41 1.01
C VAL A 99 0.10 14.24 0.23
N GLU A 100 0.22 15.56 0.33
CA GLU A 100 -0.64 16.49 -0.38
C GLU A 100 -0.03 16.88 -1.73
N GLY A 101 -0.89 17.15 -2.70
CA GLY A 101 -0.47 17.67 -4.01
C GLY A 101 0.38 16.71 -4.81
N LEU A 102 0.31 15.42 -4.52
CA LEU A 102 1.14 14.41 -5.19
C LEU A 102 0.70 14.15 -6.62
N LEU A 103 -0.60 14.17 -6.87
CA LEU A 103 -1.16 13.87 -8.18
C LEU A 103 -1.51 15.15 -8.93
N PRO A 104 -1.01 15.33 -10.17
CA PRO A 104 -1.27 16.54 -10.93
C PRO A 104 -2.76 16.81 -11.12
N GLY A 105 -3.16 18.05 -10.84
CA GLY A 105 -4.54 18.49 -11.04
C GLY A 105 -5.52 17.99 -9.99
N GLU A 106 -5.08 17.25 -8.98
CA GLU A 106 -5.92 16.77 -7.91
C GLU A 106 -5.57 17.44 -6.59
N PRO A 107 -6.46 18.25 -6.02
CA PRO A 107 -6.28 18.75 -4.66
C PRO A 107 -6.52 17.63 -3.65
N GLY A 108 -5.95 17.77 -2.48
CA GLY A 108 -6.13 16.81 -1.42
C GLY A 108 -4.92 15.93 -1.21
N LYS A 109 -5.07 14.98 -0.30
CA LYS A 109 -3.99 14.12 0.13
C LYS A 109 -4.25 12.68 -0.31
N GLN A 110 -3.17 11.99 -0.60
CA GLN A 110 -3.15 10.54 -0.77
C GLN A 110 -2.38 9.92 0.38
N ILE A 111 -2.62 8.63 0.63
CA ILE A 111 -1.82 7.87 1.56
C ILE A 111 -0.79 7.07 0.78
N VAL A 112 0.45 7.06 1.27
CA VAL A 112 1.57 6.42 0.61
C VAL A 112 2.24 5.47 1.58
N TRP A 113 2.41 4.22 1.14
CA TRP A 113 3.20 3.21 1.84
C TRP A 113 4.36 2.80 0.95
N SER A 114 5.54 2.61 1.55
CA SER A 114 6.70 2.03 0.86
C SER A 114 7.49 1.15 1.82
N ASN A 115 8.19 0.17 1.26
CA ASN A 115 9.09 -0.69 2.03
C ASN A 115 10.39 -0.01 2.46
N TYR A 116 10.60 1.23 2.07
CA TYR A 116 11.81 1.98 2.34
C TYR A 116 11.49 3.29 3.05
N SER A 117 12.05 3.49 4.25
CA SER A 117 11.73 4.65 5.11
C SER A 117 12.11 5.99 4.51
N ALA A 118 13.15 6.01 3.67
CA ALA A 118 13.60 7.23 2.99
C ALA A 118 12.95 7.44 1.61
N PHE A 119 11.89 6.70 1.32
CA PHE A 119 11.15 6.86 0.07
C PHE A 119 10.64 8.28 -0.10
N ASP A 120 10.85 8.87 -1.28
CA ASP A 120 10.33 10.19 -1.61
C ASP A 120 9.30 10.06 -2.73
N PRO A 121 8.00 10.22 -2.43
CA PRO A 121 6.95 10.08 -3.43
C PRO A 121 6.99 11.12 -4.54
N HIS A 122 7.72 12.22 -4.35
CA HIS A 122 7.90 13.25 -5.39
C HIS A 122 9.06 12.94 -6.34
N LYS A 123 9.86 11.92 -6.04
CA LYS A 123 11.05 11.53 -6.82
C LYS A 123 10.99 10.06 -7.22
N ILE A 124 9.86 9.63 -7.74
CA ILE A 124 9.69 8.25 -8.18
C ILE A 124 10.56 8.00 -9.42
N ASP A 125 11.46 7.03 -9.29
CA ASP A 125 12.27 6.56 -10.40
C ASP A 125 11.60 5.32 -11.00
N ASN A 126 11.31 5.38 -12.29
CA ASN A 126 10.69 4.29 -13.04
C ASN A 126 11.69 3.51 -13.87
N ALA A 127 12.98 3.66 -13.64
CA ALA A 127 14.00 2.92 -14.37
C ALA A 127 13.89 1.42 -14.10
N VAL A 128 13.80 0.65 -15.16
CA VAL A 128 13.61 -0.80 -15.06
C VAL A 128 14.83 -1.51 -14.47
N HIS A 129 16.01 -0.92 -14.65
CA HIS A 129 17.28 -1.54 -14.28
C HIS A 129 17.75 -1.20 -12.86
N GLU A 130 17.15 -0.21 -12.26
CA GLU A 130 17.54 0.23 -10.93
C GLU A 130 16.62 -0.40 -9.89
N PRO A 131 17.17 -0.76 -8.71
CA PRO A 131 16.32 -1.12 -7.60
C PRO A 131 15.41 0.05 -7.29
N ALA A 132 14.15 -0.12 -7.58
CA ALA A 132 13.14 0.83 -7.18
C ALA A 132 12.37 0.25 -6.00
N ASP A 133 11.86 1.10 -5.13
CA ASP A 133 11.15 0.66 -3.97
C ASP A 133 9.76 0.15 -4.34
N THR A 134 9.25 -0.81 -3.58
CA THR A 134 7.83 -1.13 -3.59
C THR A 134 7.09 0.02 -2.96
N TYR A 135 6.09 0.55 -3.65
CA TYR A 135 5.25 1.61 -3.10
C TYR A 135 3.81 1.50 -3.56
N ILE A 136 2.92 2.03 -2.76
CA ILE A 136 1.49 2.04 -3.01
C ILE A 136 0.97 3.44 -2.70
N ILE A 137 0.29 4.04 -3.68
CA ILE A 137 -0.36 5.34 -3.54
C ILE A 137 -1.85 5.13 -3.69
N ALA A 138 -2.64 5.55 -2.69
CA ALA A 138 -4.08 5.35 -2.68
C ALA A 138 -4.80 6.52 -2.01
N ASN A 139 -6.12 6.58 -2.21
CA ASN A 139 -6.94 7.62 -1.60
C ASN A 139 -7.27 7.32 -0.14
N GLU A 140 -7.47 6.05 0.19
CA GLU A 140 -7.88 5.63 1.53
C GLU A 140 -7.15 4.36 1.93
N LEU A 141 -7.01 4.17 3.25
CA LEU A 141 -6.42 2.98 3.85
C LEU A 141 -7.24 2.52 5.04
N ARG A 142 -7.44 1.22 5.12
CA ARG A 142 -7.98 0.53 6.30
C ARG A 142 -7.03 -0.61 6.65
N TRP A 143 -7.07 -1.04 7.90
CA TRP A 143 -6.26 -2.16 8.32
C TRP A 143 -6.96 -3.00 9.37
N ARG A 144 -6.50 -4.23 9.51
CA ARG A 144 -6.93 -5.14 10.56
C ARG A 144 -5.91 -6.26 10.72
N TYR A 145 -5.98 -6.93 11.84
CA TYR A 145 -5.25 -8.20 11.96
C TYR A 145 -6.07 -9.33 11.34
N VAL A 146 -5.37 -10.23 10.69
CA VAL A 146 -5.90 -11.50 10.18
C VAL A 146 -5.04 -12.63 10.72
N GLU A 147 -5.59 -13.81 10.76
CA GLU A 147 -4.87 -14.97 11.30
C GLU A 147 -3.66 -15.37 10.44
#